data_6c4d8a8163a48dd9382f787a5597fbc8
#
_entry.id   6c4d8a8163a48dd9382f787a5597fbc8
#
_cell.length_a   1.000
_cell.length_b   1.000
_cell.length_c   1.000
_cell.angle_alpha   90.00
_cell.angle_beta   90.00
_cell.angle_gamma   90.00
#
_symmetry.space_group_name_H-M   'P 1'
#
loop_
_entity.id
_entity.type
_entity.pdbx_description
1 polymer ?
#
loop_
_entity_poly.entity_id
_entity_poly.type
_entity_poly.pdbx_seq_one_letter_code
_entity_poly.pdbx_strand_id
1 'polypeptide(L)'
;MIRRKAALLFFVIVHSFASAQNMNDAGMWNAFSFSAEIKDLTPWKDPKIFKDWRVYVNPEFRLDENLSRLSNYFSDLGTEKKWSKFLSTSVEYRIGGRREEDWYNLRRRWSYGLQLSLPIKDFKISATTRCQIAKSTSSDIDLTSTWRQKLGVEYSRWDNFSVQLSHELFFEPITLENSNWRSQFIVKYKLDKSNALSLGYLVQRDLTNADMDFVLLTGYKWELNKKKEKSTPAVR
;
A
#
# COMPACT_ATOMS: atom_id res chain seq x y z
N MET A 1 -24.11 -12.36 -18.12
CA MET A 1 -22.92 -13.18 -17.81
C MET A 1 -22.07 -12.57 -16.67
N ILE A 2 -21.92 -11.26 -16.59
CA ILE A 2 -21.12 -10.55 -15.55
C ILE A 2 -21.68 -10.75 -14.13
N ARG A 3 -23.00 -10.69 -13.94
CA ARG A 3 -23.65 -10.86 -12.61
C ARG A 3 -23.37 -12.22 -11.96
N ARG A 4 -23.30 -13.31 -12.75
CA ARG A 4 -23.01 -14.67 -12.21
C ARG A 4 -21.53 -14.80 -11.76
N LYS A 5 -20.61 -14.15 -12.46
CA LYS A 5 -19.18 -14.17 -12.10
C LYS A 5 -18.89 -13.33 -10.83
N ALA A 6 -19.59 -12.19 -10.67
CA ALA A 6 -19.49 -11.38 -9.46
C ALA A 6 -20.07 -12.12 -8.23
N ALA A 7 -21.17 -12.85 -8.39
CA ALA A 7 -21.75 -13.67 -7.32
C ALA A 7 -20.81 -14.83 -6.92
N LEU A 8 -20.14 -15.46 -7.88
CA LEU A 8 -19.16 -16.52 -7.59
C LEU A 8 -17.95 -15.98 -6.83
N LEU A 9 -17.44 -14.80 -7.20
CA LEU A 9 -16.35 -14.14 -6.52
C LEU A 9 -16.73 -13.76 -5.08
N PHE A 10 -17.94 -13.22 -4.91
CA PHE A 10 -18.50 -12.90 -3.61
C PHE A 10 -18.65 -14.15 -2.74
N PHE A 11 -19.10 -15.27 -3.32
CA PHE A 11 -19.29 -16.54 -2.63
C PHE A 11 -17.95 -17.16 -2.20
N VAL A 12 -16.90 -17.07 -3.03
CA VAL A 12 -15.54 -17.51 -2.68
C VAL A 12 -14.97 -16.66 -1.55
N ILE A 13 -15.16 -15.34 -1.60
CA ILE A 13 -14.73 -14.42 -0.53
C ILE A 13 -15.45 -14.77 0.78
N VAL A 14 -16.77 -14.92 0.76
CA VAL A 14 -17.57 -15.26 1.95
C VAL A 14 -17.20 -16.63 2.52
N HIS A 15 -16.93 -17.64 1.66
CA HIS A 15 -16.47 -18.97 2.13
C HIS A 15 -15.08 -18.92 2.75
N SER A 16 -14.19 -18.09 2.22
CA SER A 16 -12.87 -17.87 2.84
C SER A 16 -12.98 -17.25 4.23
N PHE A 17 -13.97 -16.37 4.44
CA PHE A 17 -14.27 -15.84 5.78
C PHE A 17 -14.88 -16.89 6.74
N ALA A 18 -15.74 -17.78 6.25
CA ALA A 18 -16.32 -18.84 7.08
C ALA A 18 -15.27 -19.85 7.54
N SER A 19 -14.26 -20.11 6.72
CA SER A 19 -13.13 -20.99 7.10
C SER A 19 -12.16 -20.34 8.10
N ALA A 20 -12.17 -19.01 8.20
CA ALA A 20 -11.34 -18.26 9.16
C ALA A 20 -11.91 -18.27 10.60
N GLN A 21 -13.10 -18.82 10.82
CA GLN A 21 -13.73 -18.87 12.16
C GLN A 21 -12.98 -19.74 13.18
N ASN A 22 -12.00 -20.54 12.75
CA ASN A 22 -11.11 -21.26 13.67
C ASN A 22 -9.83 -20.47 14.01
N MET A 23 -9.74 -19.19 13.62
CA MET A 23 -8.58 -18.35 13.89
C MET A 23 -8.79 -17.53 15.15
N ASN A 24 -7.79 -17.52 16.00
CA ASN A 24 -7.84 -16.87 17.30
C ASN A 24 -7.95 -15.35 17.22
N ASP A 25 -7.67 -14.73 16.04
CA ASP A 25 -7.76 -13.29 15.86
C ASP A 25 -8.03 -12.89 14.40
N ALA A 26 -8.95 -11.96 14.18
CA ALA A 26 -9.25 -11.36 12.90
C ALA A 26 -8.83 -9.89 12.90
N GLY A 27 -7.90 -9.53 12.02
CA GLY A 27 -7.44 -8.16 11.87
C GLY A 27 -8.08 -7.44 10.69
N MET A 28 -8.10 -6.10 10.75
CA MET A 28 -8.48 -5.24 9.63
C MET A 28 -7.54 -4.05 9.50
N TRP A 29 -7.08 -3.80 8.29
CA TRP A 29 -6.27 -2.62 7.96
C TRP A 29 -7.05 -1.71 7.03
N ASN A 30 -7.25 -0.48 7.49
CA ASN A 30 -7.94 0.56 6.74
C ASN A 30 -6.90 1.59 6.29
N ALA A 31 -6.70 1.71 4.98
CA ALA A 31 -5.73 2.61 4.40
C ALA A 31 -6.41 3.70 3.57
N PHE A 32 -5.99 4.94 3.78
CA PHE A 32 -6.36 6.06 2.94
C PHE A 32 -5.11 6.53 2.20
N SER A 33 -5.26 6.91 0.94
CA SER A 33 -4.13 7.39 0.15
C SER A 33 -4.52 8.69 -0.56
N PHE A 34 -3.81 9.75 -0.24
CA PHE A 34 -3.94 11.05 -0.88
C PHE A 34 -2.66 11.35 -1.64
N SER A 35 -2.76 11.62 -2.94
CA SER A 35 -1.57 11.90 -3.74
C SER A 35 -1.80 13.00 -4.77
N ALA A 36 -0.71 13.70 -5.12
CA ALA A 36 -0.70 14.72 -6.15
C ALA A 36 0.63 14.72 -6.90
N GLU A 37 0.62 15.06 -8.18
CA GLU A 37 1.86 15.41 -8.88
C GLU A 37 2.32 16.79 -8.43
N ILE A 38 3.63 16.96 -8.18
CA ILE A 38 4.17 18.24 -7.67
C ILE A 38 3.88 19.37 -8.64
N LYS A 39 3.92 19.12 -9.94
CA LYS A 39 3.56 20.12 -10.98
C LYS A 39 2.14 20.69 -10.81
N ASP A 40 1.23 19.93 -10.19
CA ASP A 40 -0.15 20.36 -9.96
C ASP A 40 -0.32 21.18 -8.67
N LEU A 41 0.66 21.12 -7.78
CA LEU A 41 0.68 21.84 -6.50
C LEU A 41 1.39 23.20 -6.60
N THR A 42 2.32 23.35 -7.53
CA THR A 42 3.19 24.53 -7.61
C THR A 42 2.67 25.54 -8.63
N PRO A 43 2.66 26.84 -8.31
CA PRO A 43 2.32 27.91 -9.24
C PRO A 43 3.49 28.26 -10.17
N TRP A 44 4.63 27.60 -10.06
CA TRP A 44 5.86 27.91 -10.78
C TRP A 44 5.74 27.62 -12.28
N LYS A 45 6.17 28.57 -13.10
CA LYS A 45 6.03 28.51 -14.56
C LYS A 45 6.92 27.47 -15.23
N ASP A 46 7.99 26.98 -14.58
CA ASP A 46 8.89 25.96 -15.14
C ASP A 46 8.88 24.67 -14.30
N PRO A 47 7.98 23.72 -14.62
CA PRO A 47 7.84 22.48 -13.88
C PRO A 47 8.87 21.41 -14.24
N LYS A 48 9.90 21.70 -15.07
CA LYS A 48 10.84 20.67 -15.58
C LYS A 48 11.56 19.94 -14.46
N ILE A 49 11.94 20.64 -13.38
CA ILE A 49 12.65 20.05 -12.22
C ILE A 49 11.75 19.05 -11.48
N PHE A 50 10.45 19.33 -11.42
CA PHE A 50 9.48 18.50 -10.70
C PHE A 50 8.65 17.59 -11.61
N LYS A 51 9.04 17.48 -12.88
CA LYS A 51 8.40 16.57 -13.81
C LYS A 51 8.51 15.14 -13.27
N ASP A 52 7.41 14.42 -13.31
CA ASP A 52 7.30 13.02 -12.88
C ASP A 52 7.56 12.77 -11.38
N TRP A 53 7.48 13.83 -10.56
CA TRP A 53 7.46 13.74 -9.11
C TRP A 53 6.04 13.74 -8.58
N ARG A 54 5.78 12.83 -7.64
CA ARG A 54 4.51 12.71 -6.90
C ARG A 54 4.80 12.80 -5.42
N VAL A 55 3.92 13.48 -4.68
CA VAL A 55 3.87 13.44 -3.21
C VAL A 55 2.63 12.70 -2.77
N TYR A 56 2.69 12.05 -1.62
CA TYR A 56 1.55 11.34 -1.06
C TYR A 56 1.55 11.35 0.47
N VAL A 57 0.34 11.17 1.00
CA VAL A 57 0.09 10.96 2.43
C VAL A 57 -0.82 9.74 2.55
N ASN A 58 -0.41 8.75 3.33
CA ASN A 58 -1.15 7.51 3.50
C ASN A 58 -1.40 7.23 5.00
N PRO A 59 -2.48 7.77 5.59
CA PRO A 59 -2.91 7.33 6.91
C PRO A 59 -3.46 5.90 6.86
N GLU A 60 -3.12 5.11 7.88
CA GLU A 60 -3.54 3.72 8.03
C GLU A 60 -3.90 3.44 9.49
N PHE A 61 -4.99 2.70 9.68
CA PHE A 61 -5.48 2.23 10.97
C PHE A 61 -5.58 0.72 10.92
N ARG A 62 -5.06 0.05 11.96
CA ARG A 62 -5.09 -1.40 12.10
C ARG A 62 -5.85 -1.80 13.33
N LEU A 63 -6.83 -2.66 13.14
CA LEU A 63 -7.62 -3.27 14.20
C LEU A 63 -7.20 -4.73 14.34
N ASP A 64 -7.13 -5.21 15.56
CA ASP A 64 -6.93 -6.60 15.96
C ASP A 64 -8.01 -7.04 16.97
N GLU A 65 -7.81 -8.15 17.64
CA GLU A 65 -8.72 -8.71 18.62
C GLU A 65 -10.17 -8.74 18.09
N ASN A 66 -10.37 -9.42 16.95
CA ASN A 66 -11.67 -9.53 16.27
C ASN A 66 -12.27 -8.15 15.92
N LEU A 67 -11.45 -7.23 15.45
CA LEU A 67 -11.80 -5.86 15.02
C LEU A 67 -12.24 -4.93 16.16
N SER A 68 -12.02 -5.32 17.39
CA SER A 68 -12.50 -4.55 18.57
C SER A 68 -11.46 -3.54 19.08
N ARG A 69 -10.16 -3.74 18.70
CA ARG A 69 -9.07 -2.98 19.29
C ARG A 69 -8.19 -2.32 18.24
N LEU A 70 -7.94 -1.02 18.39
CA LEU A 70 -6.96 -0.30 17.56
C LEU A 70 -5.55 -0.67 18.01
N SER A 71 -4.84 -1.45 17.20
CA SER A 71 -3.48 -1.91 17.49
C SER A 71 -2.40 -0.96 16.99
N ASN A 72 -2.62 -0.39 15.80
CA ASN A 72 -1.69 0.54 15.20
C ASN A 72 -2.43 1.66 14.47
N TYR A 73 -1.86 2.85 14.50
CA TYR A 73 -2.20 3.93 13.60
C TYR A 73 -0.93 4.62 13.14
N PHE A 74 -0.87 4.99 11.88
CA PHE A 74 0.28 5.73 11.36
C PHE A 74 -0.07 6.50 10.10
N SER A 75 0.80 7.42 9.73
CA SER A 75 0.76 8.11 8.45
C SER A 75 2.11 8.00 7.76
N ASP A 76 2.10 7.56 6.51
CA ASP A 76 3.25 7.62 5.62
C ASP A 76 3.21 8.90 4.82
N LEU A 77 4.26 9.72 4.93
CA LEU A 77 4.50 10.91 4.14
C LEU A 77 5.60 10.55 3.14
N GLY A 78 5.37 10.71 1.86
CA GLY A 78 6.36 10.28 0.90
C GLY A 78 6.38 11.05 -0.39
N THR A 79 7.46 10.81 -1.12
CA THR A 79 7.62 11.28 -2.49
C THR A 79 8.10 10.14 -3.36
N GLU A 80 7.61 10.13 -4.59
CA GLU A 80 8.00 9.18 -5.63
C GLU A 80 8.47 9.95 -6.86
N LYS A 81 9.58 9.53 -7.45
CA LYS A 81 10.04 9.99 -8.75
C LYS A 81 9.98 8.86 -9.76
N LYS A 82 9.31 9.09 -10.88
CA LYS A 82 9.34 8.21 -12.05
C LYS A 82 10.50 8.63 -12.96
N TRP A 83 11.47 7.74 -13.13
CA TRP A 83 12.62 7.94 -14.02
C TRP A 83 12.29 7.51 -15.44
N SER A 84 11.44 6.51 -15.57
CA SER A 84 10.95 5.99 -16.84
C SER A 84 9.58 5.33 -16.66
N LYS A 85 9.01 4.79 -17.72
CA LYS A 85 7.80 3.96 -17.63
C LYS A 85 8.00 2.66 -16.85
N PHE A 86 9.25 2.28 -16.61
CA PHE A 86 9.61 1.01 -15.94
C PHE A 86 10.18 1.22 -14.54
N LEU A 87 10.77 2.36 -14.24
CA LEU A 87 11.56 2.59 -13.04
C LEU A 87 11.03 3.78 -12.25
N SER A 88 10.78 3.58 -10.97
CA SER A 88 10.54 4.65 -9.99
C SER A 88 11.33 4.43 -8.70
N THR A 89 11.61 5.53 -8.00
CA THR A 89 12.20 5.54 -6.67
C THR A 89 11.30 6.30 -5.72
N SER A 90 11.32 5.94 -4.44
CA SER A 90 10.54 6.60 -3.40
C SER A 90 11.33 6.81 -2.14
N VAL A 91 11.00 7.89 -1.44
CA VAL A 91 11.42 8.16 -0.07
C VAL A 91 10.16 8.36 0.75
N GLU A 92 10.08 7.72 1.90
CA GLU A 92 8.90 7.71 2.75
C GLU A 92 9.30 7.87 4.21
N TYR A 93 8.59 8.69 4.94
CA TYR A 93 8.69 8.82 6.38
C TYR A 93 7.36 8.42 7.02
N ARG A 94 7.41 7.44 7.92
CA ARG A 94 6.27 7.00 8.71
C ARG A 94 6.38 7.54 10.13
N ILE A 95 5.28 8.05 10.63
CA ILE A 95 5.08 8.39 12.04
C ILE A 95 3.77 7.79 12.51
N GLY A 96 3.75 7.19 13.70
CA GLY A 96 2.53 6.62 14.26
C GLY A 96 2.75 5.90 15.56
N GLY A 97 1.66 5.41 16.15
CA GLY A 97 1.65 4.65 17.39
C GLY A 97 1.37 3.18 17.17
N ARG A 98 2.09 2.33 17.86
CA ARG A 98 1.76 0.92 18.08
C ARG A 98 1.35 0.74 19.52
N ARG A 99 0.22 0.09 19.75
CA ARG A 99 -0.25 -0.23 21.09
C ARG A 99 0.67 -1.26 21.73
N GLU A 100 1.03 -0.98 22.98
CA GLU A 100 1.76 -1.87 23.87
C GLU A 100 0.96 -1.86 25.19
N GLU A 101 0.29 -2.96 25.51
CA GLU A 101 -0.63 -3.07 26.66
C GLU A 101 -1.69 -1.95 26.67
N ASP A 102 -1.55 -0.96 27.54
CA ASP A 102 -2.52 0.12 27.75
C ASP A 102 -2.10 1.47 27.16
N TRP A 103 -0.96 1.57 26.50
CA TRP A 103 -0.45 2.82 25.93
C TRP A 103 0.06 2.64 24.50
N TYR A 104 0.29 3.77 23.80
CA TYR A 104 0.83 3.76 22.44
C TYR A 104 2.29 4.18 22.42
N ASN A 105 3.13 3.30 21.90
CA ASN A 105 4.53 3.60 21.67
C ASN A 105 4.70 4.29 20.31
N LEU A 106 5.26 5.48 20.31
CA LEU A 106 5.53 6.23 19.08
C LEU A 106 6.66 5.57 18.29
N ARG A 107 6.39 5.28 17.02
CA ARG A 107 7.35 4.70 16.08
C ARG A 107 7.56 5.64 14.90
N ARG A 108 8.81 5.78 14.51
CA ARG A 108 9.25 6.54 13.34
C ARG A 108 10.02 5.63 12.42
N ARG A 109 9.81 5.76 11.10
CA ARG A 109 10.46 4.92 10.11
C ARG A 109 10.77 5.69 8.85
N TRP A 110 12.00 5.62 8.40
CA TRP A 110 12.41 6.03 7.06
C TRP A 110 12.40 4.81 6.14
N SER A 111 12.00 5.02 4.91
CA SER A 111 11.99 3.98 3.89
C SER A 111 12.49 4.54 2.56
N TYR A 112 13.36 3.78 1.90
CA TYR A 112 13.85 4.06 0.56
C TYR A 112 13.41 2.91 -0.34
N GLY A 113 12.71 3.23 -1.42
CA GLY A 113 12.14 2.25 -2.33
C GLY A 113 12.67 2.40 -3.75
N LEU A 114 12.91 1.27 -4.40
CA LEU A 114 13.14 1.13 -5.82
C LEU A 114 12.06 0.20 -6.37
N GLN A 115 11.34 0.63 -7.39
CA GLN A 115 10.32 -0.19 -8.04
C GLN A 115 10.58 -0.30 -9.53
N LEU A 116 10.61 -1.54 -10.00
CA LEU A 116 10.54 -1.89 -11.41
C LEU A 116 9.10 -2.28 -11.75
N SER A 117 8.60 -1.84 -12.90
CA SER A 117 7.25 -2.16 -13.38
C SER A 117 7.30 -2.49 -14.85
N LEU A 118 6.75 -3.63 -15.23
CA LEU A 118 6.68 -4.10 -16.61
C LEU A 118 5.21 -4.23 -17.03
N PRO A 119 4.68 -3.28 -17.81
CA PRO A 119 3.33 -3.40 -18.38
C PRO A 119 3.35 -4.37 -19.57
N ILE A 120 2.48 -5.38 -19.55
CA ILE A 120 2.32 -6.39 -20.62
C ILE A 120 0.82 -6.52 -20.91
N LYS A 121 0.34 -5.81 -21.91
CA LYS A 121 -1.10 -5.76 -22.26
C LYS A 121 -1.95 -5.38 -21.04
N ASP A 122 -2.80 -6.29 -20.60
CA ASP A 122 -3.71 -6.12 -19.47
C ASP A 122 -3.03 -6.39 -18.10
N PHE A 123 -1.77 -6.83 -18.10
CA PHE A 123 -1.01 -7.14 -16.91
C PHE A 123 0.04 -6.09 -16.62
N LYS A 124 0.29 -5.87 -15.34
CA LYS A 124 1.46 -5.11 -14.85
C LYS A 124 2.20 -5.98 -13.82
N ILE A 125 3.40 -6.38 -14.16
CA ILE A 125 4.31 -7.07 -13.23
C ILE A 125 5.15 -6.00 -12.54
N SER A 126 5.34 -6.13 -11.25
CA SER A 126 6.18 -5.20 -10.47
C SER A 126 7.10 -5.93 -9.51
N ALA A 127 8.31 -5.42 -9.38
CA ALA A 127 9.26 -5.83 -8.36
C ALA A 127 9.67 -4.58 -7.57
N THR A 128 9.58 -4.64 -6.25
CA THR A 128 9.93 -3.53 -5.38
C THR A 128 10.94 -3.99 -4.34
N THR A 129 12.05 -3.28 -4.24
CA THR A 129 13.02 -3.39 -3.15
C THR A 129 12.85 -2.19 -2.24
N ARG A 130 12.79 -2.40 -0.93
CA ARG A 130 12.65 -1.33 0.05
C ARG A 130 13.57 -1.58 1.25
N CYS A 131 14.43 -0.58 1.55
CA CYS A 131 15.20 -0.54 2.78
C CYS A 131 14.47 0.34 3.78
N GLN A 132 14.36 -0.10 5.04
CA GLN A 132 13.65 0.60 6.09
C GLN A 132 14.55 0.71 7.33
N ILE A 133 14.50 1.87 7.98
CA ILE A 133 15.16 2.12 9.26
C ILE A 133 14.10 2.67 10.20
N ALA A 134 13.86 1.98 11.30
CA ALA A 134 12.84 2.35 12.28
C ALA A 134 13.44 2.58 13.65
N LYS A 135 12.84 3.52 14.40
CA LYS A 135 13.14 3.78 15.81
C LYS A 135 11.85 3.82 16.61
N SER A 136 11.87 3.16 17.77
CA SER A 136 10.82 3.24 18.78
C SER A 136 11.25 4.20 19.88
N THR A 137 10.29 4.85 20.56
CA THR A 137 10.59 5.75 21.68
C THR A 137 10.72 5.00 23.01
N SER A 138 10.23 3.77 23.11
CA SER A 138 10.30 2.96 24.36
C SER A 138 11.67 2.34 24.59
N SER A 139 12.52 2.30 23.57
CA SER A 139 13.87 1.77 23.70
C SER A 139 14.92 2.80 23.32
N ASP A 140 15.84 3.07 24.21
CA ASP A 140 16.93 4.04 23.99
C ASP A 140 17.91 3.62 22.87
N ILE A 141 17.88 2.39 22.40
CA ILE A 141 18.98 1.80 21.62
C ILE A 141 18.53 1.19 20.28
N ASP A 142 17.24 0.87 20.04
CA ASP A 142 16.92 -0.01 18.92
C ASP A 142 16.55 0.73 17.63
N LEU A 143 17.56 1.04 16.85
CA LEU A 143 17.42 1.22 15.42
C LEU A 143 17.25 -0.17 14.80
N THR A 144 16.05 -0.47 14.33
CA THR A 144 15.82 -1.68 13.54
C THR A 144 15.91 -1.36 12.07
N SER A 145 16.63 -2.18 11.32
CA SER A 145 16.66 -2.09 9.88
C SER A 145 15.99 -3.33 9.27
N THR A 146 15.31 -3.14 8.15
CA THR A 146 14.61 -4.22 7.46
C THR A 146 14.74 -4.01 5.96
N TRP A 147 15.06 -5.08 5.26
CA TRP A 147 15.04 -5.12 3.81
C TRP A 147 13.80 -5.89 3.33
N ARG A 148 13.05 -5.31 2.41
CA ARG A 148 11.80 -5.88 1.90
C ARG A 148 11.89 -6.06 0.40
N GLN A 149 11.50 -7.25 -0.06
CA GLN A 149 11.38 -7.60 -1.47
C GLN A 149 9.93 -7.94 -1.77
N LYS A 150 9.31 -7.21 -2.68
CA LYS A 150 7.92 -7.43 -3.06
C LYS A 150 7.82 -7.69 -4.55
N LEU A 151 7.15 -8.79 -4.91
CA LEU A 151 6.70 -9.08 -6.26
C LEU A 151 5.20 -8.89 -6.35
N GLY A 152 4.72 -8.33 -7.43
CA GLY A 152 3.29 -8.09 -7.64
C GLY A 152 2.90 -8.26 -9.09
N VAL A 153 1.66 -8.72 -9.28
CA VAL A 153 0.99 -8.79 -10.58
C VAL A 153 -0.35 -8.10 -10.44
N GLU A 154 -0.63 -7.15 -11.31
CA GLU A 154 -1.92 -6.48 -11.41
C GLU A 154 -2.53 -6.80 -12.78
N TYR A 155 -3.80 -7.19 -12.79
CA TYR A 155 -4.59 -7.43 -13.99
C TYR A 155 -5.68 -6.38 -14.10
N SER A 156 -5.75 -5.65 -15.21
CA SER A 156 -6.60 -4.46 -15.40
C SER A 156 -7.27 -4.41 -16.78
N ARG A 157 -7.86 -5.52 -17.22
CA ARG A 157 -8.61 -5.59 -18.48
C ARG A 157 -9.92 -4.80 -18.44
N TRP A 158 -10.52 -4.66 -17.26
CA TRP A 158 -11.80 -3.97 -17.10
C TRP A 158 -11.58 -2.49 -16.78
N ASP A 159 -12.39 -1.61 -17.34
CA ASP A 159 -12.21 -0.15 -17.21
C ASP A 159 -12.17 0.33 -15.76
N ASN A 160 -13.06 -0.22 -14.93
CA ASN A 160 -13.21 0.21 -13.53
C ASN A 160 -12.66 -0.78 -12.51
N PHE A 161 -12.26 -1.98 -12.93
CA PHE A 161 -11.75 -3.01 -12.01
C PHE A 161 -10.33 -3.39 -12.33
N SER A 162 -9.52 -3.53 -11.29
CA SER A 162 -8.27 -4.29 -11.36
C SER A 162 -8.14 -5.23 -10.18
N VAL A 163 -7.39 -6.31 -10.41
CA VAL A 163 -7.08 -7.31 -9.40
C VAL A 163 -5.57 -7.36 -9.23
N GLN A 164 -5.11 -7.32 -8.02
CA GLN A 164 -3.68 -7.36 -7.69
C GLN A 164 -3.39 -8.53 -6.77
N LEU A 165 -2.38 -9.31 -7.12
CA LEU A 165 -1.75 -10.30 -6.27
C LEU A 165 -0.31 -9.85 -5.99
N SER A 166 0.13 -9.97 -4.75
CA SER A 166 1.52 -9.68 -4.42
C SER A 166 2.04 -10.54 -3.28
N HIS A 167 3.33 -10.80 -3.32
CA HIS A 167 4.07 -11.52 -2.29
C HIS A 167 5.28 -10.69 -1.86
N GLU A 168 5.52 -10.61 -0.57
CA GLU A 168 6.56 -9.78 0.03
C GLU A 168 7.33 -10.59 1.08
N LEU A 169 8.65 -10.48 1.02
CA LEU A 169 9.61 -11.08 1.95
C LEU A 169 10.29 -9.97 2.75
N PHE A 170 10.55 -10.24 4.00
CA PHE A 170 11.22 -9.34 4.94
C PHE A 170 12.51 -9.99 5.41
N PHE A 171 13.62 -9.29 5.25
CA PHE A 171 14.94 -9.76 5.62
C PHE A 171 15.58 -8.83 6.66
N GLU A 172 16.30 -9.41 7.57
CA GLU A 172 17.23 -8.67 8.38
C GLU A 172 18.49 -8.36 7.55
N PRO A 173 18.92 -7.08 7.41
CA PRO A 173 19.99 -6.73 6.48
C PRO A 173 21.36 -7.33 6.82
N ILE A 174 21.63 -7.62 8.09
CA ILE A 174 22.94 -8.13 8.55
C ILE A 174 23.04 -9.64 8.32
N THR A 175 22.03 -10.39 8.76
CA THR A 175 22.03 -11.85 8.67
C THR A 175 21.49 -12.36 7.35
N LEU A 176 20.73 -11.51 6.62
CA LEU A 176 19.93 -11.86 5.44
C LEU A 176 18.91 -12.97 5.72
N GLU A 177 18.59 -13.21 6.99
CA GLU A 177 17.56 -14.16 7.38
C GLU A 177 16.18 -13.60 7.04
N ASN A 178 15.32 -14.47 6.50
CA ASN A 178 13.94 -14.14 6.24
C ASN A 178 13.16 -14.21 7.57
N SER A 179 12.76 -13.05 8.08
CA SER A 179 12.03 -12.94 9.34
C SER A 179 10.51 -13.07 9.19
N ASN A 180 9.99 -12.72 8.01
CA ASN A 180 8.55 -12.67 7.79
C ASN A 180 8.23 -12.73 6.30
N TRP A 181 7.05 -13.24 5.95
CA TRP A 181 6.50 -13.08 4.61
C TRP A 181 5.04 -12.64 4.63
N ARG A 182 4.60 -12.05 3.52
CA ARG A 182 3.25 -11.53 3.39
C ARG A 182 2.74 -11.73 1.97
N SER A 183 1.53 -12.26 1.85
CA SER A 183 0.80 -12.37 0.58
C SER A 183 -0.45 -11.52 0.64
N GLN A 184 -0.77 -10.82 -0.45
CA GLN A 184 -1.93 -9.95 -0.55
C GLN A 184 -2.69 -10.22 -1.83
N PHE A 185 -4.02 -10.27 -1.71
CA PHE A 185 -4.96 -10.24 -2.82
C PHE A 185 -5.84 -9.00 -2.66
N ILE A 186 -5.88 -8.13 -3.67
CA ILE A 186 -6.61 -6.86 -3.61
C ILE A 186 -7.42 -6.70 -4.88
N VAL A 187 -8.69 -6.36 -4.72
CA VAL A 187 -9.58 -5.89 -5.79
C VAL A 187 -9.71 -4.37 -5.66
N LYS A 188 -9.48 -3.65 -6.73
CA LYS A 188 -9.62 -2.19 -6.79
C LYS A 188 -10.78 -1.84 -7.71
N TYR A 189 -11.60 -0.88 -7.29
CA TYR A 189 -12.68 -0.32 -8.08
C TYR A 189 -12.49 1.18 -8.24
N LYS A 190 -12.35 1.64 -9.48
CA LYS A 190 -12.27 3.06 -9.79
C LYS A 190 -13.67 3.65 -9.78
N LEU A 191 -13.92 4.61 -8.90
CA LEU A 191 -15.15 5.39 -8.86
C LEU A 191 -15.15 6.42 -9.99
N ASP A 192 -13.99 7.06 -10.18
CA ASP A 192 -13.73 8.03 -11.25
C ASP A 192 -12.23 8.12 -11.56
N LYS A 193 -11.79 9.18 -12.24
CA LYS A 193 -10.37 9.39 -12.62
C LYS A 193 -9.46 9.66 -11.42
N SER A 194 -10.02 10.14 -10.32
CA SER A 194 -9.30 10.58 -9.13
C SER A 194 -9.52 9.67 -7.93
N ASN A 195 -10.59 8.89 -7.93
CA ASN A 195 -11.03 8.15 -6.76
C ASN A 195 -11.10 6.65 -7.03
N ALA A 196 -10.60 5.86 -6.09
CA ALA A 196 -10.70 4.41 -6.13
C ALA A 196 -10.92 3.83 -4.73
N LEU A 197 -11.71 2.76 -4.67
CA LEU A 197 -11.86 1.90 -3.50
C LEU A 197 -11.03 0.64 -3.69
N SER A 198 -10.60 0.05 -2.59
CA SER A 198 -9.97 -1.27 -2.59
C SER A 198 -10.50 -2.12 -1.45
N LEU A 199 -10.64 -3.41 -1.76
CA LEU A 199 -10.97 -4.44 -0.80
C LEU A 199 -10.01 -5.60 -1.04
N GLY A 200 -9.50 -6.21 0.01
CA GLY A 200 -8.53 -7.28 -0.15
C GLY A 200 -8.36 -8.12 1.09
N TYR A 201 -7.46 -9.05 0.95
CA TYR A 201 -7.10 -9.98 1.99
C TYR A 201 -5.58 -10.14 2.02
N LEU A 202 -5.05 -10.21 3.24
CA LEU A 202 -3.63 -10.38 3.50
C LEU A 202 -3.45 -11.59 4.40
N VAL A 203 -2.48 -12.41 4.05
CA VAL A 203 -1.93 -13.45 4.90
C VAL A 203 -0.49 -13.07 5.20
N GLN A 204 -0.15 -13.04 6.47
CA GLN A 204 1.20 -12.78 6.94
C GLN A 204 1.63 -13.91 7.86
N ARG A 205 2.89 -14.31 7.75
CA ARG A 205 3.49 -15.29 8.67
C ARG A 205 4.78 -14.73 9.22
N ASP A 206 4.87 -14.74 10.53
CA ASP A 206 6.12 -14.55 11.23
C ASP A 206 6.86 -15.89 11.29
N LEU A 207 8.11 -15.92 10.86
CA LEU A 207 8.91 -17.15 10.79
C LEU A 207 9.63 -17.45 12.11
N THR A 208 9.68 -16.47 13.03
CA THR A 208 10.34 -16.65 14.32
C THR A 208 9.47 -17.39 15.33
N ASN A 209 8.17 -17.12 15.32
CA ASN A 209 7.19 -17.77 16.21
C ASN A 209 6.15 -18.65 15.47
N ALA A 210 6.27 -18.74 14.15
CA ALA A 210 5.37 -19.49 13.27
C ALA A 210 3.90 -19.04 13.26
N ASP A 211 3.59 -17.88 13.84
CA ASP A 211 2.25 -17.30 13.86
C ASP A 211 1.79 -16.89 12.46
N MET A 212 0.51 -17.08 12.20
CA MET A 212 -0.10 -16.71 10.94
C MET A 212 -1.28 -15.77 11.18
N ASP A 213 -1.18 -14.57 10.61
CA ASP A 213 -2.22 -13.54 10.69
C ASP A 213 -3.02 -13.48 9.39
N PHE A 214 -4.32 -13.28 9.53
CA PHE A 214 -5.26 -13.08 8.45
C PHE A 214 -5.94 -11.72 8.60
N VAL A 215 -5.80 -10.87 7.61
CA VAL A 215 -6.20 -9.48 7.71
C VAL A 215 -7.07 -9.08 6.53
N LEU A 216 -8.23 -8.48 6.83
CA LEU A 216 -9.06 -7.80 5.85
C LEU A 216 -8.41 -6.46 5.50
N LEU A 217 -8.25 -6.19 4.22
CA LEU A 217 -7.73 -4.92 3.72
C LEU A 217 -8.87 -4.09 3.15
N THR A 218 -9.01 -2.85 3.60
CA THR A 218 -9.87 -1.87 2.97
C THR A 218 -9.07 -0.63 2.64
N GLY A 219 -9.44 0.06 1.57
CA GLY A 219 -8.70 1.27 1.21
C GLY A 219 -9.50 2.22 0.34
N TYR A 220 -9.18 3.48 0.49
CA TYR A 220 -9.65 4.56 -0.36
C TYR A 220 -8.45 5.34 -0.89
N LYS A 221 -8.42 5.56 -2.19
CA LYS A 221 -7.40 6.38 -2.85
C LYS A 221 -8.05 7.60 -3.47
N TRP A 222 -7.45 8.76 -3.21
CA TRP A 222 -7.75 10.01 -3.89
C TRP A 222 -6.48 10.58 -4.53
N GLU A 223 -6.58 10.97 -5.80
CA GLU A 223 -5.48 11.56 -6.56
C GLU A 223 -5.91 12.92 -7.11
N LEU A 224 -5.19 13.98 -6.72
CA LEU A 224 -5.43 15.29 -7.26
C LEU A 224 -4.95 15.34 -8.72
N ASN A 225 -5.90 15.42 -9.64
CA ASN A 225 -5.65 15.62 -11.07
C ASN A 225 -6.17 17.01 -11.45
N LYS A 226 -5.28 17.98 -11.69
CA LYS A 226 -5.73 19.21 -12.35
C LYS A 226 -6.23 18.85 -13.76
N LYS A 227 -7.53 19.07 -14.00
CA LYS A 227 -8.08 19.07 -15.35
C LYS A 227 -7.22 20.04 -16.15
N LYS A 228 -6.61 19.60 -17.29
CA LYS A 228 -6.14 20.55 -18.29
C LYS A 228 -7.34 21.39 -18.67
N GLU A 229 -7.36 22.66 -18.28
CA GLU A 229 -8.30 23.62 -18.84
C GLU A 229 -8.13 23.53 -20.36
N LYS A 230 -9.20 23.10 -21.03
CA LYS A 230 -9.25 23.20 -22.49
C LYS A 230 -9.12 24.71 -22.75
N SER A 231 -7.97 25.11 -23.27
CA SER A 231 -7.80 26.46 -23.79
C SER A 231 -8.99 26.69 -24.74
N THR A 232 -9.93 27.53 -24.32
CA THR A 232 -11.00 28.02 -25.19
C THR A 232 -10.29 28.62 -26.40
N PRO A 233 -10.53 28.16 -27.61
CA PRO A 233 -9.92 28.77 -28.77
C PRO A 233 -10.31 30.24 -28.76
N ALA A 234 -9.29 31.12 -28.77
CA ALA A 234 -9.52 32.56 -28.91
C ALA A 234 -10.33 32.76 -30.17
N VAL A 235 -11.59 33.20 -30.00
CA VAL A 235 -12.43 33.66 -31.10
C VAL A 235 -11.73 34.88 -31.67
N ARG A 236 -11.18 34.73 -32.86
CA ARG A 236 -10.69 35.85 -33.69
C ARG A 236 -11.82 36.42 -34.52
#